data_f675885717ede74d194cc1cabb2f4e58
#
_entry.id   f675885717ede74d194cc1cabb2f4e58
#
_cell.length_a   1.000
_cell.length_b   1.000
_cell.length_c   1.000
_cell.angle_alpha   90.00
_cell.angle_beta   90.00
_cell.angle_gamma   90.00
#
_symmetry.space_group_name_H-M   'P 1'
#
loop_
_entity.id
_entity.type
_entity.pdbx_description
1 polymer ?
#
loop_
_entity_poly.entity_id
_entity_poly.type
_entity_poly.pdbx_seq_one_letter_code
_entity_poly.pdbx_strand_id
1 'polypeptide(L)'
;MFDVIVVGGGPTGLMLASELRLHGVDVVVLEKSAKPTEQSRGQGLHARSVEVMDQRGLLDRFLAVNEKFQVGGLFGGIMKAWPDRLDTAHPYGVATPQPVTERLLNERAVELRAEVRRGCEVVGLSQTEDGAGDGAGAGAKDGAGVTVELADGTRLRSRYLVGCDGGRSTVRKLLGVDFPGQPATVETLLGEMEVTEDPATIASVVDEVRKTQLRFGVAPSENGLYRVVVPADGVSEDRATEPTLDDFKQQLRAHAGTDFGVHSPRWLSRFGDASRQAERYRVGRVLLAGDAAHIHPPTGGQGLNLGVQDAFNLGWKLAAAVDGWAPDGLLDTYHAERHPVGARVVENTRAQITLLGTDPGATALRELFSKLMDFEEVNRYVTGMITAVDVRYDFGEGHELLGLRMRDVELKQSRLYELMHEGRGLLLDQTGRLSVAGWADRIDHVVDVSEELDVPAVLLRPDGHVAWVGEDQQDLLSQLPKWFGSPHHEAAV
;
A
#
# COMPACT_ATOMS: atom_id res chain seq x y z
N MET A 1 -27.71 6.18 -0.47
CA MET A 1 -26.75 6.10 0.67
C MET A 1 -25.80 4.96 0.32
N PHE A 2 -24.50 5.20 0.29
CA PHE A 2 -23.49 4.19 0.01
C PHE A 2 -23.17 3.36 1.26
N ASP A 3 -22.62 2.18 1.11
CA ASP A 3 -22.04 1.46 2.24
C ASP A 3 -20.72 2.09 2.66
N VAL A 4 -19.85 2.40 1.69
CA VAL A 4 -18.53 2.99 1.95
C VAL A 4 -18.25 4.16 1.00
N ILE A 5 -17.78 5.27 1.56
CA ILE A 5 -17.14 6.35 0.79
C ILE A 5 -15.62 6.21 0.96
N VAL A 6 -14.88 6.13 -0.15
CA VAL A 6 -13.42 6.19 -0.20
C VAL A 6 -13.02 7.58 -0.68
N VAL A 7 -12.24 8.32 0.11
CA VAL A 7 -11.76 9.66 -0.25
C VAL A 7 -10.32 9.55 -0.73
N GLY A 8 -10.10 9.82 -2.02
CA GLY A 8 -8.83 9.70 -2.72
C GLY A 8 -8.83 8.56 -3.75
N GLY A 9 -8.64 8.90 -5.03
CA GLY A 9 -8.59 7.99 -6.19
C GLY A 9 -7.17 7.57 -6.60
N GLY A 10 -6.23 7.58 -5.66
CA GLY A 10 -4.88 7.03 -5.85
C GLY A 10 -4.84 5.50 -5.70
N PRO A 11 -3.64 4.88 -5.80
CA PRO A 11 -3.49 3.42 -5.77
C PRO A 11 -4.15 2.75 -4.56
N THR A 12 -4.00 3.32 -3.37
CA THR A 12 -4.60 2.81 -2.12
C THR A 12 -6.13 2.80 -2.19
N GLY A 13 -6.74 3.92 -2.59
CA GLY A 13 -8.20 4.03 -2.64
C GLY A 13 -8.82 3.16 -3.72
N LEU A 14 -8.18 3.05 -4.89
CA LEU A 14 -8.64 2.20 -5.99
C LEU A 14 -8.50 0.71 -5.66
N MET A 15 -7.41 0.31 -4.98
CA MET A 15 -7.26 -1.06 -4.47
C MET A 15 -8.34 -1.38 -3.44
N LEU A 16 -8.57 -0.48 -2.49
CA LEU A 16 -9.61 -0.66 -1.47
C LEU A 16 -11.01 -0.76 -2.09
N ALA A 17 -11.32 0.09 -3.07
CA ALA A 17 -12.60 0.02 -3.77
C ALA A 17 -12.79 -1.32 -4.49
N SER A 18 -11.72 -1.86 -5.09
CA SER A 18 -11.74 -3.18 -5.72
C SER A 18 -11.98 -4.29 -4.71
N GLU A 19 -11.27 -4.28 -3.57
CA GLU A 19 -11.48 -5.26 -2.48
C GLU A 19 -12.92 -5.22 -1.95
N LEU A 20 -13.46 -4.03 -1.69
CA LEU A 20 -14.84 -3.88 -1.23
C LEU A 20 -15.86 -4.40 -2.24
N ARG A 21 -15.64 -4.13 -3.53
CA ARG A 21 -16.54 -4.58 -4.60
C ARG A 21 -16.50 -6.08 -4.84
N LEU A 22 -15.39 -6.75 -4.58
CA LEU A 22 -15.33 -8.24 -4.60
C LEU A 22 -16.33 -8.85 -3.63
N HIS A 23 -16.60 -8.18 -2.51
CA HIS A 23 -17.58 -8.60 -1.50
C HIS A 23 -18.97 -7.98 -1.69
N GLY A 24 -19.25 -7.32 -2.84
CA GLY A 24 -20.58 -6.78 -3.14
C GLY A 24 -20.90 -5.43 -2.46
N VAL A 25 -19.98 -4.86 -1.67
CA VAL A 25 -20.17 -3.58 -0.94
C VAL A 25 -20.41 -2.44 -1.93
N ASP A 26 -21.41 -1.60 -1.68
CA ASP A 26 -21.70 -0.41 -2.48
C ASP A 26 -20.73 0.72 -2.13
N VAL A 27 -19.78 1.02 -3.05
CA VAL A 27 -18.68 1.95 -2.82
C VAL A 27 -18.63 3.06 -3.86
N VAL A 28 -18.37 4.29 -3.38
CA VAL A 28 -18.00 5.44 -4.20
C VAL A 28 -16.61 5.94 -3.82
N VAL A 29 -15.77 6.18 -4.82
CA VAL A 29 -14.46 6.83 -4.67
C VAL A 29 -14.61 8.30 -5.05
N LEU A 30 -14.23 9.21 -4.15
CA LEU A 30 -14.24 10.65 -4.37
C LEU A 30 -12.79 11.14 -4.56
N GLU A 31 -12.49 11.62 -5.75
CA GLU A 31 -11.16 12.15 -6.10
C GLU A 31 -11.28 13.64 -6.44
N LYS A 32 -10.48 14.47 -5.75
CA LYS A 32 -10.49 15.93 -5.96
C LYS A 32 -10.01 16.36 -7.34
N SER A 33 -9.06 15.65 -7.92
CA SER A 33 -8.52 15.95 -9.23
C SER A 33 -9.52 15.57 -10.32
N ALA A 34 -9.80 16.50 -11.23
CA ALA A 34 -10.71 16.25 -12.35
C ALA A 34 -10.13 15.26 -13.39
N LYS A 35 -8.81 15.11 -13.44
CA LYS A 35 -8.09 14.22 -14.35
C LYS A 35 -7.17 13.27 -13.58
N PRO A 36 -6.87 12.08 -14.12
CA PRO A 36 -5.81 11.22 -13.60
C PRO A 36 -4.47 11.96 -13.52
N THR A 37 -3.64 11.57 -12.54
CA THR A 37 -2.30 12.15 -12.42
C THR A 37 -1.38 11.70 -13.56
N GLU A 38 -0.54 12.61 -14.02
CA GLU A 38 0.58 12.29 -14.90
C GLU A 38 1.90 12.19 -14.12
N GLN A 39 1.88 12.58 -12.83
CA GLN A 39 3.07 12.58 -11.97
C GLN A 39 3.44 11.16 -11.54
N SER A 40 4.62 10.70 -11.90
CA SER A 40 5.14 9.40 -11.51
C SER A 40 6.03 9.54 -10.26
N ARG A 41 5.43 9.50 -9.07
CA ARG A 41 6.16 9.50 -7.79
C ARG A 41 6.57 8.09 -7.39
N GLY A 42 5.69 7.12 -7.55
CA GLY A 42 5.96 5.68 -7.38
C GLY A 42 6.50 5.06 -8.66
N GLN A 43 7.42 4.10 -8.54
CA GLN A 43 8.16 3.53 -9.68
C GLN A 43 8.04 2.00 -9.75
N GLY A 44 7.28 1.36 -8.87
CA GLY A 44 7.16 -0.08 -8.95
C GLY A 44 6.44 -0.75 -7.77
N LEU A 45 6.11 -2.00 -8.02
CA LEU A 45 5.57 -2.92 -7.03
C LEU A 45 6.71 -3.81 -6.51
N HIS A 46 6.79 -3.93 -5.19
CA HIS A 46 7.66 -4.87 -4.51
C HIS A 46 7.03 -6.27 -4.46
N ALA A 47 7.83 -7.29 -4.12
CA ALA A 47 7.40 -8.68 -4.14
C ALA A 47 6.07 -8.92 -3.40
N ARG A 48 5.83 -8.35 -2.21
CA ARG A 48 4.54 -8.51 -1.51
C ARG A 48 3.38 -7.89 -2.27
N SER A 49 3.56 -6.73 -2.90
CA SER A 49 2.51 -6.12 -3.72
C SER A 49 2.29 -6.89 -5.03
N VAL A 50 3.34 -7.51 -5.58
CA VAL A 50 3.23 -8.45 -6.72
C VAL A 50 2.38 -9.66 -6.31
N GLU A 51 2.64 -10.24 -5.14
CA GLU A 51 1.80 -11.31 -4.58
C GLU A 51 0.34 -10.89 -4.41
N VAL A 52 0.09 -9.67 -3.92
CA VAL A 52 -1.28 -9.10 -3.79
C VAL A 52 -1.96 -9.01 -5.16
N MET A 53 -1.24 -8.58 -6.20
CA MET A 53 -1.79 -8.54 -7.57
C MET A 53 -2.10 -9.94 -8.09
N ASP A 54 -1.25 -10.94 -7.81
CA ASP A 54 -1.49 -12.33 -8.20
C ASP A 54 -2.68 -12.92 -7.45
N GLN A 55 -2.78 -12.72 -6.13
CA GLN A 55 -3.92 -13.15 -5.31
C GLN A 55 -5.27 -12.54 -5.74
N ARG A 56 -5.27 -11.55 -6.60
CA ARG A 56 -6.49 -10.93 -7.17
C ARG A 56 -6.62 -11.06 -8.69
N GLY A 57 -5.77 -11.90 -9.31
CA GLY A 57 -5.81 -12.16 -10.75
C GLY A 57 -5.45 -10.95 -11.60
N LEU A 58 -4.66 -10.01 -11.04
CA LEU A 58 -4.25 -8.78 -11.71
C LEU A 58 -2.82 -8.83 -12.24
N LEU A 59 -1.98 -9.76 -11.75
CA LEU A 59 -0.55 -9.76 -12.03
C LEU A 59 -0.24 -9.76 -13.53
N ASP A 60 -0.93 -10.57 -14.31
CA ASP A 60 -0.72 -10.66 -15.77
C ASP A 60 -0.96 -9.32 -16.48
N ARG A 61 -1.93 -8.52 -16.02
CA ARG A 61 -2.20 -7.18 -16.57
C ARG A 61 -1.03 -6.23 -16.31
N PHE A 62 -0.41 -6.33 -15.14
CA PHE A 62 0.78 -5.55 -14.81
C PHE A 62 1.98 -6.00 -15.64
N LEU A 63 2.20 -7.29 -15.78
CA LEU A 63 3.33 -7.85 -16.55
C LEU A 63 3.19 -7.65 -18.07
N ALA A 64 1.98 -7.49 -18.58
CA ALA A 64 1.74 -7.24 -20.00
C ALA A 64 2.26 -5.87 -20.47
N VAL A 65 2.42 -4.91 -19.55
CA VAL A 65 2.80 -3.52 -19.88
C VAL A 65 4.00 -3.01 -19.08
N ASN A 66 4.62 -3.84 -18.26
CA ASN A 66 5.73 -3.46 -17.39
C ASN A 66 6.77 -4.57 -17.32
N GLU A 67 7.99 -4.21 -16.94
CA GLU A 67 9.11 -5.13 -16.84
C GLU A 67 9.34 -5.62 -15.40
N LYS A 68 9.79 -6.86 -15.26
CA LYS A 68 10.30 -7.39 -14.01
C LYS A 68 11.69 -6.85 -13.73
N PHE A 69 11.98 -6.54 -12.48
CA PHE A 69 13.33 -6.23 -12.06
C PHE A 69 13.73 -7.06 -10.84
N GLN A 70 14.99 -7.46 -10.80
CA GLN A 70 15.60 -8.16 -9.67
C GLN A 70 16.69 -7.27 -9.09
N VAL A 71 16.32 -6.46 -8.12
CA VAL A 71 17.27 -5.72 -7.29
C VAL A 71 17.00 -6.09 -5.85
N GLY A 72 17.82 -6.97 -5.33
CA GLY A 72 17.85 -7.26 -3.90
C GLY A 72 18.49 -6.12 -3.12
N GLY A 73 18.20 -6.05 -1.84
CA GLY A 73 18.93 -5.22 -0.90
C GLY A 73 19.05 -3.75 -1.25
N LEU A 74 18.02 -3.12 -1.82
CA LEU A 74 18.02 -1.67 -2.04
C LEU A 74 17.83 -0.94 -0.71
N PHE A 75 18.91 -0.57 -0.05
CA PHE A 75 18.86 0.08 1.25
C PHE A 75 19.87 1.22 1.36
N GLY A 76 19.40 2.44 1.52
CA GLY A 76 20.27 3.60 1.72
C GLY A 76 21.28 3.83 0.60
N GLY A 77 20.91 3.58 -0.66
CA GLY A 77 21.78 3.67 -1.83
C GLY A 77 22.66 2.43 -2.08
N ILE A 78 22.60 1.43 -1.22
CA ILE A 78 23.25 0.13 -1.42
C ILE A 78 22.36 -0.73 -2.29
N MET A 79 22.96 -1.44 -3.26
CA MET A 79 22.27 -2.40 -4.11
C MET A 79 23.03 -3.74 -4.06
N LYS A 80 22.32 -4.82 -3.79
CA LYS A 80 22.85 -6.19 -3.78
C LYS A 80 22.06 -7.07 -4.72
N ALA A 81 22.57 -8.26 -5.02
CA ALA A 81 21.81 -9.28 -5.72
C ALA A 81 20.59 -9.71 -4.89
N TRP A 82 19.55 -10.21 -5.57
CA TRP A 82 18.40 -10.79 -4.89
C TRP A 82 18.86 -12.00 -4.03
N PRO A 83 18.43 -12.09 -2.77
CA PRO A 83 18.82 -13.22 -1.91
C PRO A 83 18.15 -14.52 -2.37
N ASP A 84 18.91 -15.63 -2.35
CA ASP A 84 18.46 -16.91 -2.90
C ASP A 84 17.31 -17.56 -2.14
N ARG A 85 17.14 -17.21 -0.87
CA ARG A 85 16.18 -17.86 0.05
C ARG A 85 15.10 -16.92 0.58
N LEU A 86 14.71 -15.90 -0.19
CA LEU A 86 13.55 -15.11 0.18
C LEU A 86 12.29 -15.96 -0.01
N ASP A 87 11.45 -16.01 1.02
CA ASP A 87 10.23 -16.82 1.02
C ASP A 87 9.14 -16.16 0.15
N THR A 88 9.25 -16.33 -1.16
CA THR A 88 8.25 -15.86 -2.13
C THR A 88 8.37 -16.66 -3.44
N ALA A 89 7.23 -16.91 -4.09
CA ALA A 89 7.19 -17.44 -5.44
C ALA A 89 7.46 -16.33 -6.49
N HIS A 90 7.44 -15.06 -6.08
CA HIS A 90 7.70 -13.89 -6.94
C HIS A 90 8.98 -13.16 -6.51
N PRO A 91 10.18 -13.73 -6.77
CA PRO A 91 11.47 -13.14 -6.37
C PRO A 91 11.84 -11.95 -7.28
N TYR A 92 10.93 -11.00 -7.47
CA TYR A 92 11.12 -9.82 -8.33
C TYR A 92 10.18 -8.68 -7.92
N GLY A 93 10.51 -7.48 -8.35
CA GLY A 93 9.59 -6.35 -8.40
C GLY A 93 9.09 -6.11 -9.82
N VAL A 94 8.05 -5.31 -9.98
CA VAL A 94 7.54 -4.86 -11.28
C VAL A 94 7.77 -3.36 -11.41
N ALA A 95 8.57 -2.95 -12.39
CA ALA A 95 8.86 -1.55 -12.68
C ALA A 95 7.63 -0.91 -13.35
N THR A 96 6.76 -0.30 -12.56
CA THR A 96 5.51 0.30 -13.06
C THR A 96 5.41 1.75 -12.58
N PRO A 97 5.34 2.73 -13.50
CA PRO A 97 5.05 4.11 -13.15
C PRO A 97 3.70 4.24 -12.45
N GLN A 98 3.59 5.13 -11.46
CA GLN A 98 2.35 5.32 -10.70
C GLN A 98 1.11 5.55 -11.58
N PRO A 99 1.14 6.36 -12.66
CA PRO A 99 -0.02 6.53 -13.54
C PRO A 99 -0.51 5.21 -14.18
N VAL A 100 0.41 4.30 -14.48
CA VAL A 100 0.07 2.96 -15.00
C VAL A 100 -0.59 2.12 -13.91
N THR A 101 -0.04 2.13 -12.71
CA THR A 101 -0.64 1.45 -11.55
C THR A 101 -2.04 1.97 -11.27
N GLU A 102 -2.23 3.29 -11.22
CA GLU A 102 -3.54 3.91 -11.02
C GLU A 102 -4.54 3.55 -12.13
N ARG A 103 -4.10 3.54 -13.37
CA ARG A 103 -4.95 3.14 -14.50
C ARG A 103 -5.44 1.70 -14.36
N LEU A 104 -4.52 0.75 -14.13
CA LEU A 104 -4.87 -0.68 -14.01
C LEU A 104 -5.79 -0.95 -12.83
N LEU A 105 -5.55 -0.32 -11.67
CA LEU A 105 -6.42 -0.44 -10.51
C LEU A 105 -7.77 0.24 -10.72
N ASN A 106 -7.82 1.38 -11.42
CA ASN A 106 -9.07 2.05 -11.78
C ASN A 106 -9.91 1.20 -12.76
N GLU A 107 -9.27 0.60 -13.77
CA GLU A 107 -9.93 -0.33 -14.68
C GLU A 107 -10.57 -1.48 -13.89
N ARG A 108 -9.82 -2.09 -12.96
CA ARG A 108 -10.34 -3.15 -12.09
C ARG A 108 -11.51 -2.69 -11.22
N ALA A 109 -11.40 -1.54 -10.57
CA ALA A 109 -12.47 -1.00 -9.72
C ALA A 109 -13.76 -0.77 -10.53
N VAL A 110 -13.65 -0.22 -11.74
CA VAL A 110 -14.79 0.00 -12.65
C VAL A 110 -15.38 -1.31 -13.18
N GLU A 111 -14.55 -2.30 -13.54
CA GLU A 111 -15.00 -3.66 -13.90
C GLU A 111 -15.85 -4.28 -12.79
N LEU A 112 -15.45 -4.10 -11.55
CA LEU A 112 -16.18 -4.55 -10.36
C LEU A 112 -17.35 -3.62 -9.98
N ARG A 113 -17.63 -2.59 -10.80
CA ARG A 113 -18.73 -1.63 -10.62
C ARG A 113 -18.56 -0.68 -9.42
N ALA A 114 -17.34 -0.33 -9.06
CA ALA A 114 -17.10 0.81 -8.18
C ALA A 114 -17.44 2.10 -8.91
N GLU A 115 -18.10 3.03 -8.22
CA GLU A 115 -18.34 4.38 -8.75
C GLU A 115 -17.12 5.26 -8.44
N VAL A 116 -16.46 5.84 -9.46
CA VAL A 116 -15.33 6.74 -9.29
C VAL A 116 -15.72 8.14 -9.77
N ARG A 117 -15.84 9.07 -8.83
CA ARG A 117 -16.19 10.50 -9.08
C ARG A 117 -14.94 11.35 -8.97
N ARG A 118 -14.58 12.01 -10.07
CA ARG A 118 -13.48 12.97 -10.12
C ARG A 118 -13.98 14.40 -10.03
N GLY A 119 -13.10 15.34 -9.59
CA GLY A 119 -13.46 16.72 -9.33
C GLY A 119 -14.31 16.89 -8.07
N CYS A 120 -14.26 15.93 -7.15
CA CYS A 120 -15.06 15.89 -5.93
C CYS A 120 -14.14 16.08 -4.71
N GLU A 121 -13.93 17.31 -4.29
CA GLU A 121 -13.11 17.63 -3.12
C GLU A 121 -13.95 17.58 -1.83
N VAL A 122 -13.56 16.75 -0.88
CA VAL A 122 -14.16 16.67 0.45
C VAL A 122 -13.61 17.81 1.32
N VAL A 123 -14.52 18.61 1.88
CA VAL A 123 -14.20 19.77 2.73
C VAL A 123 -14.80 19.67 4.13
N GLY A 124 -15.78 18.78 4.34
CA GLY A 124 -16.44 18.57 5.63
C GLY A 124 -16.75 17.11 5.90
N LEU A 125 -16.77 16.74 7.18
CA LEU A 125 -17.02 15.40 7.68
C LEU A 125 -17.77 15.46 9.01
N SER A 126 -18.81 14.62 9.15
CA SER A 126 -19.50 14.40 10.42
C SER A 126 -19.88 12.92 10.58
N GLN A 127 -19.89 12.42 11.82
CA GLN A 127 -20.34 11.08 12.17
C GLN A 127 -21.55 11.16 13.08
N THR A 128 -22.51 10.24 12.92
CA THR A 128 -23.61 10.00 13.84
C THR A 128 -23.41 8.66 14.53
N GLU A 129 -23.48 8.65 15.86
CA GLU A 129 -23.39 7.42 16.66
C GLU A 129 -24.73 6.69 16.72
N ASP A 130 -24.72 5.37 16.99
CA ASP A 130 -25.91 4.59 17.26
C ASP A 130 -26.54 5.09 18.57
N GLY A 131 -27.74 5.66 18.49
CA GLY A 131 -28.50 6.09 19.69
C GLY A 131 -28.59 7.59 19.94
N ALA A 132 -27.96 8.46 19.15
CA ALA A 132 -28.15 9.92 19.21
C ALA A 132 -29.33 10.36 18.32
N GLY A 133 -30.49 9.75 18.49
CA GLY A 133 -31.74 10.19 17.88
C GLY A 133 -32.51 11.01 18.91
N ASP A 134 -32.51 12.34 18.79
CA ASP A 134 -33.49 13.20 19.47
C ASP A 134 -34.90 12.78 19.07
N GLY A 135 -35.68 12.48 20.10
CA GLY A 135 -36.99 11.89 19.95
C GLY A 135 -37.94 12.65 19.04
N ALA A 136 -38.71 11.88 18.35
CA ALA A 136 -40.03 12.05 17.74
C ALA A 136 -40.06 11.77 16.23
N GLY A 137 -40.62 10.61 15.86
CA GLY A 137 -41.06 10.32 14.50
C GLY A 137 -40.73 8.89 14.06
N ALA A 138 -41.63 7.96 14.35
CA ALA A 138 -41.61 6.61 13.77
C ALA A 138 -41.62 6.70 12.24
N GLY A 139 -40.51 6.30 11.57
CA GLY A 139 -40.55 6.15 10.12
C GLY A 139 -39.23 6.16 9.34
N ALA A 140 -38.07 6.40 9.93
CA ALA A 140 -36.81 6.27 9.21
C ALA A 140 -35.80 5.50 10.03
N LYS A 141 -35.33 4.37 9.47
CA LYS A 141 -34.09 3.69 9.93
C LYS A 141 -32.88 4.55 9.55
N ASP A 142 -32.75 5.73 10.10
CA ASP A 142 -31.55 6.56 10.00
C ASP A 142 -30.54 6.10 11.06
N GLY A 143 -29.95 4.93 10.82
CA GLY A 143 -28.88 4.39 11.63
C GLY A 143 -27.61 5.23 11.58
N ALA A 144 -26.66 4.94 12.47
CA ALA A 144 -25.33 5.54 12.49
C ALA A 144 -24.66 5.55 11.11
N GLY A 145 -23.92 6.61 10.83
CA GLY A 145 -23.27 6.77 9.53
C GLY A 145 -22.32 7.95 9.49
N VAL A 146 -21.75 8.17 8.31
CA VAL A 146 -20.83 9.26 8.02
C VAL A 146 -21.42 10.13 6.93
N THR A 147 -21.37 11.44 7.10
CA THR A 147 -21.75 12.42 6.09
C THR A 147 -20.53 13.22 5.70
N VAL A 148 -20.26 13.31 4.39
CA VAL A 148 -19.23 14.20 3.83
C VAL A 148 -19.90 15.39 3.13
N GLU A 149 -19.23 16.54 3.17
CA GLU A 149 -19.57 17.72 2.41
C GLU A 149 -18.48 17.97 1.38
N LEU A 150 -18.88 18.15 0.12
CA LEU A 150 -17.99 18.49 -0.99
C LEU A 150 -17.88 20.01 -1.14
N ALA A 151 -16.82 20.46 -1.82
CA ALA A 151 -16.55 21.88 -2.05
C ALA A 151 -17.68 22.61 -2.81
N ASP A 152 -18.50 21.90 -3.60
CA ASP A 152 -19.67 22.43 -4.30
C ASP A 152 -20.94 22.49 -3.42
N GLY A 153 -20.84 22.11 -2.13
CA GLY A 153 -21.96 22.05 -1.20
C GLY A 153 -22.76 20.75 -1.24
N THR A 154 -22.43 19.82 -2.13
CA THR A 154 -23.07 18.49 -2.18
C THR A 154 -22.76 17.71 -0.91
N ARG A 155 -23.77 17.03 -0.35
CA ARG A 155 -23.62 16.13 0.80
C ARG A 155 -23.89 14.68 0.41
N LEU A 156 -22.97 13.80 0.78
CA LEU A 156 -23.10 12.36 0.58
C LEU A 156 -23.06 11.64 1.92
N ARG A 157 -23.78 10.53 2.02
CA ARG A 157 -23.88 9.74 3.25
C ARG A 157 -23.49 8.28 2.99
N SER A 158 -22.77 7.68 3.93
CA SER A 158 -22.39 6.27 3.93
C SER A 158 -22.42 5.67 5.34
N ARG A 159 -22.28 4.34 5.42
CA ARG A 159 -22.11 3.63 6.70
C ARG A 159 -20.71 3.79 7.25
N TYR A 160 -19.71 3.75 6.39
CA TYR A 160 -18.29 3.94 6.71
C TYR A 160 -17.62 4.88 5.71
N LEU A 161 -16.47 5.43 6.11
CA LEU A 161 -15.62 6.23 5.26
C LEU A 161 -14.16 5.82 5.44
N VAL A 162 -13.39 5.81 4.33
CA VAL A 162 -11.94 5.60 4.40
C VAL A 162 -11.22 6.76 3.72
N GLY A 163 -10.35 7.45 4.48
CA GLY A 163 -9.44 8.47 3.97
C GLY A 163 -8.20 7.84 3.34
N CYS A 164 -8.12 7.93 2.02
CA CYS A 164 -6.96 7.56 1.18
C CYS A 164 -6.42 8.79 0.45
N ASP A 165 -6.59 9.98 1.02
CA ASP A 165 -6.43 11.30 0.41
C ASP A 165 -5.01 11.89 0.56
N GLY A 166 -4.03 11.02 0.78
CA GLY A 166 -2.62 11.35 0.72
C GLY A 166 -2.08 12.04 1.97
N GLY A 167 -0.79 12.38 1.96
CA GLY A 167 -0.06 12.86 3.15
C GLY A 167 -0.61 14.15 3.77
N ARG A 168 -1.30 14.98 2.98
CA ARG A 168 -1.99 16.20 3.45
C ARG A 168 -3.45 15.96 3.85
N SER A 169 -3.84 14.72 4.07
CA SER A 169 -5.20 14.24 4.30
C SER A 169 -6.13 15.25 4.98
N THR A 170 -7.20 15.60 4.29
CA THR A 170 -8.31 16.40 4.82
C THR A 170 -9.11 15.57 5.81
N VAL A 171 -9.34 14.28 5.50
CA VAL A 171 -10.08 13.36 6.39
C VAL A 171 -9.40 13.26 7.75
N ARG A 172 -8.08 13.01 7.80
CA ARG A 172 -7.33 12.95 9.07
C ARG A 172 -7.46 14.22 9.89
N LYS A 173 -7.35 15.40 9.24
CA LYS A 173 -7.47 16.70 9.91
C LYS A 173 -8.88 16.94 10.45
N LEU A 174 -9.91 16.62 9.69
CA LEU A 174 -11.32 16.76 10.12
C LEU A 174 -11.66 15.83 11.29
N LEU A 175 -10.98 14.67 11.38
CA LEU A 175 -11.10 13.76 12.53
C LEU A 175 -10.33 14.24 13.77
N GLY A 176 -9.46 15.24 13.66
CA GLY A 176 -8.59 15.65 14.75
C GLY A 176 -7.57 14.58 15.15
N VAL A 177 -7.18 13.69 14.24
CA VAL A 177 -6.18 12.66 14.52
C VAL A 177 -4.80 13.26 14.42
N ASP A 178 -4.02 13.14 15.49
CA ASP A 178 -2.65 13.60 15.55
C ASP A 178 -1.75 12.83 14.57
N PHE A 179 -0.75 13.55 14.04
CA PHE A 179 0.18 13.04 13.07
C PHE A 179 1.63 13.27 13.52
N PRO A 180 2.02 12.62 14.65
CA PRO A 180 3.36 12.79 15.23
C PRO A 180 4.46 12.29 14.30
N GLY A 181 5.66 12.79 14.50
CA GLY A 181 6.86 12.42 13.79
C GLY A 181 7.77 13.60 13.48
N GLN A 182 8.65 13.43 12.52
CA GLN A 182 9.64 14.45 12.15
C GLN A 182 9.11 15.29 10.97
N PRO A 183 9.21 16.63 11.06
CA PRO A 183 8.97 17.49 9.90
C PRO A 183 10.02 17.26 8.83
N ALA A 184 9.77 17.73 7.60
CA ALA A 184 10.82 17.73 6.59
C ALA A 184 11.97 18.66 6.99
N THR A 185 13.17 18.18 6.81
CA THR A 185 14.42 18.93 7.00
C THR A 185 15.09 19.23 5.66
N VAL A 186 14.80 18.44 4.65
CA VAL A 186 15.28 18.62 3.28
C VAL A 186 14.13 18.41 2.30
N GLU A 187 14.25 19.05 1.15
CA GLU A 187 13.31 18.92 0.05
C GLU A 187 14.07 18.56 -1.24
N THR A 188 13.40 17.84 -2.12
CA THR A 188 13.95 17.40 -3.41
C THR A 188 12.94 17.77 -4.48
N LEU A 189 13.41 18.36 -5.56
CA LEU A 189 12.64 18.62 -6.77
C LEU A 189 12.67 17.35 -7.64
N LEU A 190 11.55 17.02 -8.22
CA LEU A 190 11.36 15.84 -9.06
C LEU A 190 10.48 16.23 -10.26
N GLY A 191 10.93 15.95 -11.48
CA GLY A 191 10.15 16.25 -12.67
C GLY A 191 10.55 15.42 -13.87
N GLU A 192 9.74 15.48 -14.90
CA GLU A 192 10.04 14.95 -16.24
C GLU A 192 10.01 16.07 -17.25
N MET A 193 11.08 16.17 -18.04
CA MET A 193 11.29 17.27 -18.99
C MET A 193 12.24 16.88 -20.11
N GLU A 194 12.26 17.67 -21.15
CA GLU A 194 13.23 17.54 -22.23
C GLU A 194 14.60 18.13 -21.82
N VAL A 195 15.68 17.60 -22.39
CA VAL A 195 17.05 18.11 -22.22
C VAL A 195 17.70 18.29 -23.60
N THR A 196 18.62 19.25 -23.73
CA THR A 196 19.38 19.47 -25.00
C THR A 196 20.80 18.96 -24.94
N GLU A 197 21.31 18.67 -23.73
CA GLU A 197 22.67 18.17 -23.54
C GLU A 197 22.81 16.72 -24.03
N ASP A 198 24.00 16.36 -24.46
CA ASP A 198 24.33 15.02 -24.94
C ASP A 198 24.22 13.96 -23.82
N PRO A 199 23.62 12.79 -24.06
CA PRO A 199 23.44 11.74 -23.05
C PRO A 199 24.72 11.27 -22.36
N ALA A 200 25.86 11.20 -23.09
CA ALA A 200 27.13 10.79 -22.50
C ALA A 200 27.69 11.86 -21.56
N THR A 201 27.53 13.13 -21.91
CA THR A 201 27.87 14.27 -21.06
C THR A 201 27.01 14.27 -19.79
N ILE A 202 25.70 14.08 -19.91
CA ILE A 202 24.80 13.97 -18.76
C ILE A 202 25.24 12.85 -17.83
N ALA A 203 25.48 11.64 -18.35
CA ALA A 203 25.90 10.50 -17.54
C ALA A 203 27.20 10.79 -16.78
N SER A 204 28.20 11.36 -17.46
CA SER A 204 29.50 11.69 -16.83
C SER A 204 29.36 12.72 -15.72
N VAL A 205 28.57 13.78 -15.92
CA VAL A 205 28.35 14.81 -14.90
C VAL A 205 27.55 14.25 -13.72
N VAL A 206 26.51 13.46 -13.99
CA VAL A 206 25.71 12.81 -12.95
C VAL A 206 26.56 11.89 -12.08
N ASP A 207 27.44 11.08 -12.67
CA ASP A 207 28.35 10.20 -11.93
C ASP A 207 29.29 10.98 -11.03
N GLU A 208 29.82 12.12 -11.50
CA GLU A 208 30.68 12.97 -10.68
C GLU A 208 29.91 13.61 -9.51
N VAL A 209 28.74 14.20 -9.77
CA VAL A 209 27.91 14.83 -8.74
C VAL A 209 27.47 13.81 -7.69
N ARG A 210 27.14 12.59 -8.08
CA ARG A 210 26.69 11.53 -7.15
C ARG A 210 27.76 11.06 -6.18
N LYS A 211 29.03 11.35 -6.40
CA LYS A 211 30.08 11.09 -5.41
C LYS A 211 29.87 11.89 -4.13
N THR A 212 29.24 13.08 -4.22
CA THR A 212 29.00 13.99 -3.10
C THR A 212 27.50 14.26 -2.85
N GLN A 213 26.61 13.86 -3.77
CA GLN A 213 25.18 14.11 -3.68
C GLN A 213 24.37 12.93 -4.22
N LEU A 214 24.15 11.93 -3.38
CA LEU A 214 23.47 10.69 -3.77
C LEU A 214 22.01 10.88 -4.20
N ARG A 215 21.38 11.99 -3.81
CA ARG A 215 20.00 12.33 -4.18
C ARG A 215 19.90 13.11 -5.49
N PHE A 216 20.98 13.23 -6.23
CA PHE A 216 21.02 13.88 -7.54
C PHE A 216 20.88 12.83 -8.65
N GLY A 217 20.08 13.15 -9.68
CA GLY A 217 19.94 12.29 -10.84
C GLY A 217 19.29 13.00 -12.03
N VAL A 218 19.83 12.76 -13.21
CA VAL A 218 19.22 13.11 -14.49
C VAL A 218 19.37 11.87 -15.37
N ALA A 219 18.26 11.19 -15.64
CA ALA A 219 18.25 9.90 -16.30
C ALA A 219 17.17 9.85 -17.39
N PRO A 220 17.40 9.12 -18.49
CA PRO A 220 16.36 8.90 -19.50
C PRO A 220 15.09 8.31 -18.89
N SER A 221 13.94 8.80 -19.36
CA SER A 221 12.60 8.34 -19.06
C SER A 221 11.90 7.96 -20.37
N GLU A 222 10.59 7.71 -20.29
CA GLU A 222 9.80 7.36 -21.48
C GLU A 222 9.69 8.54 -22.48
N ASN A 223 9.44 8.21 -23.74
CA ASN A 223 9.14 9.18 -24.82
C ASN A 223 10.23 10.26 -25.05
N GLY A 224 11.50 9.95 -24.78
CA GLY A 224 12.61 10.89 -24.98
C GLY A 224 12.72 11.96 -23.90
N LEU A 225 11.93 11.87 -22.84
CA LEU A 225 12.05 12.74 -21.68
C LEU A 225 13.16 12.27 -20.73
N TYR A 226 13.53 13.13 -19.82
CA TYR A 226 14.45 12.84 -18.73
C TYR A 226 13.76 13.06 -17.39
N ARG A 227 13.98 12.12 -16.49
CA ARG A 227 13.61 12.25 -15.09
C ARG A 227 14.72 13.01 -14.37
N VAL A 228 14.38 14.16 -13.82
CA VAL A 228 15.30 15.03 -13.10
C VAL A 228 14.95 14.99 -11.63
N VAL A 229 15.97 14.67 -10.81
CA VAL A 229 15.90 14.65 -9.34
C VAL A 229 17.02 15.53 -8.84
N VAL A 230 16.71 16.62 -8.15
CA VAL A 230 17.72 17.54 -7.64
C VAL A 230 17.34 18.07 -6.25
N PRO A 231 18.27 18.10 -5.26
CA PRO A 231 18.01 18.69 -3.96
C PRO A 231 17.63 20.16 -4.10
N ALA A 232 16.62 20.60 -3.33
CA ALA A 232 16.25 22.00 -3.24
C ALA A 232 17.16 22.76 -2.24
N ASP A 233 17.15 24.08 -2.30
CA ASP A 233 17.90 24.97 -1.40
C ASP A 233 17.22 25.15 -0.02
N GLY A 234 16.59 24.10 0.47
CA GLY A 234 15.85 24.10 1.73
C GLY A 234 14.42 23.63 1.57
N VAL A 235 13.67 23.70 2.67
CA VAL A 235 12.27 23.30 2.71
C VAL A 235 11.41 24.52 2.41
N SER A 236 10.59 24.45 1.36
CA SER A 236 9.66 25.52 1.00
C SER A 236 8.64 25.79 2.12
N GLU A 237 8.45 27.06 2.47
CA GLU A 237 7.38 27.48 3.40
C GLU A 237 5.99 27.24 2.78
N ASP A 238 5.84 27.58 1.51
CA ASP A 238 4.62 27.31 0.73
C ASP A 238 4.79 26.03 -0.09
N ARG A 239 4.38 24.91 0.50
CA ARG A 239 4.36 23.61 -0.16
C ARG A 239 3.15 23.40 -1.08
N ALA A 240 2.21 24.33 -1.12
CA ALA A 240 1.06 24.25 -2.02
C ALA A 240 1.43 24.70 -3.43
N THR A 241 2.37 25.63 -3.54
CA THR A 241 2.88 26.12 -4.84
C THR A 241 3.81 25.07 -5.46
N GLU A 242 3.49 24.69 -6.70
CA GLU A 242 4.36 23.79 -7.49
C GLU A 242 5.71 24.46 -7.81
N PRO A 243 6.81 23.70 -7.86
CA PRO A 243 8.09 24.25 -8.29
C PRO A 243 8.04 24.65 -9.76
N THR A 244 8.81 25.66 -10.10
CA THR A 244 8.95 26.14 -11.48
C THR A 244 10.14 25.46 -12.19
N LEU A 245 10.20 25.55 -13.51
CA LEU A 245 11.36 25.10 -14.28
C LEU A 245 12.63 25.88 -13.90
N ASP A 246 12.48 27.15 -13.52
CA ASP A 246 13.63 27.98 -13.11
C ASP A 246 14.21 27.51 -11.77
N ASP A 247 13.37 27.01 -10.84
CA ASP A 247 13.87 26.38 -9.61
C ASP A 247 14.75 25.17 -9.95
N PHE A 248 14.33 24.33 -10.91
CA PHE A 248 15.16 23.21 -11.37
C PHE A 248 16.47 23.67 -12.00
N LYS A 249 16.43 24.64 -12.91
CA LYS A 249 17.63 25.19 -13.54
C LYS A 249 18.62 25.75 -12.52
N GLN A 250 18.11 26.47 -11.53
CA GLN A 250 18.95 27.03 -10.46
C GLN A 250 19.65 25.91 -9.68
N GLN A 251 18.92 24.89 -9.23
CA GLN A 251 19.48 23.80 -8.45
C GLN A 251 20.41 22.90 -9.28
N LEU A 252 20.08 22.62 -10.52
CA LEU A 252 20.95 21.87 -11.43
C LEU A 252 22.31 22.60 -11.61
N ARG A 253 22.31 23.90 -11.84
CA ARG A 253 23.53 24.70 -11.95
C ARG A 253 24.31 24.72 -10.64
N ALA A 254 23.63 24.80 -9.50
CA ALA A 254 24.28 24.81 -8.19
C ALA A 254 25.01 23.50 -7.87
N HIS A 255 24.45 22.36 -8.26
CA HIS A 255 25.02 21.04 -8.00
C HIS A 255 25.94 20.51 -9.11
N ALA A 256 25.61 20.76 -10.37
CA ALA A 256 26.28 20.17 -11.53
C ALA A 256 27.05 21.17 -12.38
N GLY A 257 26.95 22.47 -12.09
CA GLY A 257 27.56 23.52 -12.93
C GLY A 257 26.83 23.77 -14.26
N THR A 258 25.84 22.99 -14.59
CA THR A 258 25.01 23.07 -15.80
C THR A 258 23.56 22.77 -15.49
N ASP A 259 22.65 23.28 -16.32
CA ASP A 259 21.24 22.90 -16.25
C ASP A 259 20.85 21.86 -17.32
N PHE A 260 21.83 21.30 -18.02
CA PHE A 260 21.66 20.33 -19.11
C PHE A 260 20.70 20.78 -20.23
N GLY A 261 20.40 22.09 -20.29
CA GLY A 261 19.42 22.65 -21.23
C GLY A 261 18.02 22.14 -21.01
N VAL A 262 17.59 21.96 -19.75
CA VAL A 262 16.22 21.49 -19.43
C VAL A 262 15.18 22.48 -19.91
N HIS A 263 14.12 21.93 -20.55
CA HIS A 263 12.99 22.69 -21.09
C HIS A 263 11.73 21.81 -21.20
N SER A 264 10.61 22.41 -21.60
CA SER A 264 9.34 21.72 -21.89
C SER A 264 8.95 20.68 -20.82
N PRO A 265 8.78 21.08 -19.54
CA PRO A 265 8.44 20.14 -18.49
C PRO A 265 7.06 19.51 -18.75
N ARG A 266 6.98 18.19 -18.67
CA ARG A 266 5.72 17.46 -18.67
C ARG A 266 5.00 17.63 -17.34
N TRP A 267 5.76 17.49 -16.25
CA TRP A 267 5.29 17.76 -14.89
C TRP A 267 6.47 18.11 -13.98
N LEU A 268 6.19 18.89 -12.95
CA LEU A 268 7.12 19.28 -11.90
C LEU A 268 6.50 18.98 -10.54
N SER A 269 7.31 18.58 -9.58
CA SER A 269 6.86 18.25 -8.24
C SER A 269 7.99 18.44 -7.22
N ARG A 270 7.64 18.41 -5.94
CA ARG A 270 8.59 18.39 -4.82
C ARG A 270 8.15 17.40 -3.77
N PHE A 271 9.11 16.83 -3.05
CA PHE A 271 8.85 16.01 -1.88
C PHE A 271 9.91 16.29 -0.81
N GLY A 272 9.53 16.10 0.45
CA GLY A 272 10.43 16.23 1.59
C GLY A 272 10.69 14.87 2.25
N ASP A 273 11.57 14.88 3.25
CA ASP A 273 11.94 13.75 4.07
C ASP A 273 11.07 13.62 5.35
N ALA A 274 9.92 14.29 5.42
CA ALA A 274 9.03 14.17 6.55
C ALA A 274 8.66 12.70 6.81
N SER A 275 8.69 12.33 8.09
CA SER A 275 8.39 10.97 8.56
C SER A 275 7.37 11.07 9.68
N ARG A 276 6.11 10.74 9.40
CA ARG A 276 4.99 10.90 10.33
C ARG A 276 4.03 9.73 10.23
N GLN A 277 3.36 9.41 11.33
CA GLN A 277 2.34 8.38 11.37
C GLN A 277 1.15 8.86 12.21
N ALA A 278 -0.08 8.57 11.75
CA ALA A 278 -1.30 8.84 12.50
C ALA A 278 -1.35 7.98 13.76
N GLU A 279 -1.70 8.56 14.89
CA GLU A 279 -1.82 7.84 16.14
C GLU A 279 -2.87 6.72 16.08
N ARG A 280 -3.92 6.96 15.31
CA ARG A 280 -5.04 6.02 15.14
C ARG A 280 -5.41 5.92 13.66
N TYR A 281 -5.58 4.68 13.18
CA TYR A 281 -6.05 4.39 11.82
C TYR A 281 -7.58 4.26 11.76
N ARG A 282 -8.26 4.30 12.91
CA ARG A 282 -9.71 4.26 13.02
C ARG A 282 -10.23 5.20 14.09
N VAL A 283 -11.30 5.95 13.78
CA VAL A 283 -12.09 6.76 14.71
C VAL A 283 -13.56 6.54 14.38
N GLY A 284 -14.22 5.72 15.20
CA GLY A 284 -15.61 5.35 14.95
C GLY A 284 -15.79 4.61 13.63
N ARG A 285 -16.51 5.22 12.68
CA ARG A 285 -16.81 4.68 11.34
C ARG A 285 -15.89 5.23 10.24
N VAL A 286 -14.88 6.00 10.61
CA VAL A 286 -13.89 6.56 9.68
C VAL A 286 -12.53 5.94 9.90
N LEU A 287 -11.90 5.49 8.80
CA LEU A 287 -10.58 4.87 8.81
C LEU A 287 -9.61 5.66 7.92
N LEU A 288 -8.31 5.45 8.11
CA LEU A 288 -7.23 6.05 7.34
C LEU A 288 -6.35 4.94 6.75
N ALA A 289 -5.95 5.10 5.48
CA ALA A 289 -5.06 4.15 4.80
C ALA A 289 -4.06 4.87 3.88
N GLY A 290 -2.91 4.23 3.65
CA GLY A 290 -1.83 4.78 2.85
C GLY A 290 -1.26 6.08 3.42
N ASP A 291 -0.87 7.01 2.56
CA ASP A 291 -0.25 8.27 2.98
C ASP A 291 -1.13 9.13 3.91
N ALA A 292 -2.44 8.91 3.95
CA ALA A 292 -3.32 9.55 4.93
C ALA A 292 -3.00 9.09 6.36
N ALA A 293 -2.52 7.85 6.52
CA ALA A 293 -2.15 7.24 7.80
C ALA A 293 -0.64 7.37 8.12
N HIS A 294 0.23 7.38 7.12
CA HIS A 294 1.69 7.40 7.30
C HIS A 294 2.40 8.04 6.09
N ILE A 295 3.40 8.85 6.36
CA ILE A 295 4.29 9.40 5.34
C ILE A 295 5.74 9.17 5.75
N HIS A 296 6.58 8.97 4.76
CA HIS A 296 8.02 8.79 4.94
C HIS A 296 8.77 9.18 3.65
N PRO A 297 10.10 9.37 3.71
CA PRO A 297 10.90 9.59 2.51
C PRO A 297 10.72 8.46 1.49
N PRO A 298 10.80 8.75 0.19
CA PRO A 298 10.58 7.75 -0.86
C PRO A 298 11.72 6.73 -1.01
N THR A 299 12.62 6.66 -0.03
CA THR A 299 13.74 5.72 0.01
C THR A 299 13.24 4.27 0.03
N GLY A 300 13.79 3.45 -0.85
CA GLY A 300 13.37 2.05 -1.00
C GLY A 300 12.01 1.86 -1.69
N GLY A 301 11.31 2.92 -2.13
CA GLY A 301 10.07 2.81 -2.91
C GLY A 301 8.87 2.18 -2.15
N GLN A 302 8.81 2.32 -0.82
CA GLN A 302 7.88 1.56 0.00
C GLN A 302 6.46 2.14 0.09
N GLY A 303 6.25 3.46 -0.10
CA GLY A 303 4.98 4.14 0.23
C GLY A 303 3.76 3.62 -0.53
N LEU A 304 3.83 3.54 -1.86
CA LEU A 304 2.75 2.98 -2.68
C LEU A 304 2.43 1.53 -2.27
N ASN A 305 3.48 0.74 -2.06
CA ASN A 305 3.38 -0.67 -1.67
C ASN A 305 2.70 -0.84 -0.31
N LEU A 306 3.08 -0.02 0.67
CA LEU A 306 2.49 -0.01 2.01
C LEU A 306 0.99 0.33 1.95
N GLY A 307 0.61 1.35 1.17
CA GLY A 307 -0.79 1.75 0.98
C GLY A 307 -1.65 0.69 0.29
N VAL A 308 -1.11 0.00 -0.73
CA VAL A 308 -1.79 -1.14 -1.38
C VAL A 308 -2.03 -2.28 -0.37
N GLN A 309 -1.05 -2.57 0.47
CA GLN A 309 -1.16 -3.61 1.50
C GLN A 309 -2.12 -3.19 2.64
N ASP A 310 -2.21 -1.90 2.97
CA ASP A 310 -3.23 -1.40 3.90
C ASP A 310 -4.63 -1.65 3.36
N ALA A 311 -4.87 -1.31 2.09
CA ALA A 311 -6.14 -1.54 1.41
C ALA A 311 -6.51 -3.02 1.36
N PHE A 312 -5.53 -3.88 1.09
CA PHE A 312 -5.69 -5.33 1.04
C PHE A 312 -6.06 -5.94 2.39
N ASN A 313 -5.44 -5.47 3.48
CA ASN A 313 -5.77 -5.89 4.84
C ASN A 313 -7.14 -5.37 5.30
N LEU A 314 -7.47 -4.12 4.95
CA LEU A 314 -8.70 -3.46 5.39
C LEU A 314 -9.94 -3.95 4.63
N GLY A 315 -9.83 -4.17 3.32
CA GLY A 315 -10.99 -4.33 2.43
C GLY A 315 -11.95 -5.42 2.88
N TRP A 316 -11.47 -6.63 3.13
CA TRP A 316 -12.31 -7.74 3.56
C TRP A 316 -12.89 -7.55 4.98
N LYS A 317 -12.14 -6.92 5.90
CA LYS A 317 -12.59 -6.64 7.26
C LYS A 317 -13.73 -5.61 7.25
N LEU A 318 -13.59 -4.59 6.42
CA LEU A 318 -14.61 -3.57 6.27
C LEU A 318 -15.85 -4.12 5.56
N ALA A 319 -15.68 -4.97 4.56
CA ALA A 319 -16.78 -5.69 3.92
C ALA A 319 -17.53 -6.55 4.93
N ALA A 320 -16.83 -7.32 5.76
CA ALA A 320 -17.41 -8.11 6.83
C ALA A 320 -18.27 -7.26 7.79
N ALA A 321 -17.78 -6.06 8.13
CA ALA A 321 -18.50 -5.13 9.00
C ALA A 321 -19.75 -4.53 8.31
N VAL A 322 -19.68 -4.27 7.01
CA VAL A 322 -20.82 -3.84 6.19
C VAL A 322 -21.88 -4.94 6.11
N ASP A 323 -21.47 -6.16 5.85
CA ASP A 323 -22.37 -7.31 5.71
C ASP A 323 -22.90 -7.85 7.05
N GLY A 324 -22.33 -7.36 8.18
CA GLY A 324 -22.82 -7.65 9.51
C GLY A 324 -22.41 -9.02 10.07
N TRP A 325 -21.43 -9.69 9.45
CA TRP A 325 -20.89 -10.95 9.96
C TRP A 325 -19.53 -10.79 10.68
N ALA A 326 -18.95 -9.58 10.65
CA ALA A 326 -17.69 -9.32 11.35
C ALA A 326 -17.80 -9.66 12.84
N PRO A 327 -16.91 -10.48 13.38
CA PRO A 327 -16.84 -10.65 14.83
C PRO A 327 -16.43 -9.33 15.50
N ASP A 328 -16.79 -9.20 16.79
CA ASP A 328 -16.41 -8.03 17.59
C ASP A 328 -14.90 -7.81 17.56
N GLY A 329 -14.50 -6.57 17.32
CA GLY A 329 -13.09 -6.19 17.25
C GLY A 329 -12.36 -6.51 15.93
N LEU A 330 -12.97 -7.22 14.98
CA LEU A 330 -12.30 -7.53 13.69
C LEU A 330 -11.77 -6.27 12.99
N LEU A 331 -12.60 -5.22 12.93
CA LEU A 331 -12.20 -3.99 12.24
C LEU A 331 -11.10 -3.22 13.01
N ASP A 332 -10.97 -3.42 14.34
CA ASP A 332 -9.89 -2.83 15.13
C ASP A 332 -8.55 -3.53 14.91
N THR A 333 -8.57 -4.79 14.43
CA THR A 333 -7.35 -5.50 14.02
C THR A 333 -6.65 -4.81 12.87
N TYR A 334 -7.33 -4.00 12.06
CA TYR A 334 -6.69 -3.20 11.02
C TYR A 334 -5.61 -2.28 11.61
N HIS A 335 -5.95 -1.52 12.64
CA HIS A 335 -4.97 -0.68 13.33
C HIS A 335 -3.89 -1.53 14.03
N ALA A 336 -4.28 -2.58 14.76
CA ALA A 336 -3.35 -3.41 15.50
C ALA A 336 -2.31 -4.10 14.59
N GLU A 337 -2.70 -4.47 13.36
CA GLU A 337 -1.84 -5.14 12.39
C GLU A 337 -1.03 -4.14 11.54
N ARG A 338 -1.65 -3.07 11.05
CA ARG A 338 -1.01 -2.18 10.07
C ARG A 338 -0.23 -1.02 10.68
N HIS A 339 -0.61 -0.54 11.88
CA HIS A 339 0.12 0.54 12.55
C HIS A 339 1.58 0.14 12.88
N PRO A 340 1.88 -1.05 13.45
CA PRO A 340 3.26 -1.48 13.68
C PRO A 340 4.07 -1.63 12.39
N VAL A 341 3.45 -2.09 11.29
CA VAL A 341 4.11 -2.18 9.97
C VAL A 341 4.46 -0.79 9.45
N GLY A 342 3.52 0.16 9.54
CA GLY A 342 3.78 1.56 9.18
C GLY A 342 4.91 2.18 10.01
N ALA A 343 4.92 1.96 11.33
CA ALA A 343 5.98 2.41 12.22
C ALA A 343 7.35 1.87 11.80
N ARG A 344 7.45 0.58 11.49
CA ARG A 344 8.68 -0.05 11.02
C ARG A 344 9.18 0.57 9.69
N VAL A 345 8.29 0.89 8.76
CA VAL A 345 8.65 1.57 7.51
C VAL A 345 9.15 2.99 7.77
N VAL A 346 8.49 3.74 8.65
CA VAL A 346 8.94 5.09 9.06
C VAL A 346 10.35 5.03 9.68
N GLU A 347 10.63 4.05 10.54
CA GLU A 347 11.95 3.90 11.17
C GLU A 347 13.03 3.49 10.17
N ASN A 348 12.76 2.49 9.31
CA ASN A 348 13.76 2.03 8.35
C ASN A 348 14.09 3.12 7.32
N THR A 349 13.12 3.92 6.90
CA THR A 349 13.37 5.02 5.95
C THR A 349 14.19 6.14 6.57
N ARG A 350 14.08 6.39 7.89
CA ARG A 350 14.99 7.28 8.62
C ARG A 350 16.43 6.76 8.62
N ALA A 351 16.61 5.45 8.87
CA ALA A 351 17.92 4.81 8.79
C ALA A 351 18.53 4.95 7.38
N GLN A 352 17.72 4.74 6.34
CA GLN A 352 18.15 4.91 4.96
C GLN A 352 18.57 6.35 4.64
N ILE A 353 17.84 7.36 5.12
CA ILE A 353 18.21 8.77 4.93
C ILE A 353 19.57 9.06 5.58
N THR A 354 19.84 8.51 6.76
CA THR A 354 21.15 8.64 7.42
C THR A 354 22.28 8.04 6.57
N LEU A 355 22.06 6.87 5.99
CA LEU A 355 23.02 6.23 5.09
C LEU A 355 23.23 6.99 3.77
N LEU A 356 22.26 7.77 3.33
CA LEU A 356 22.36 8.62 2.14
C LEU A 356 23.15 9.93 2.41
N GLY A 357 23.55 10.17 3.65
CA GLY A 357 24.44 11.26 4.00
C GLY A 357 25.80 11.14 3.30
N THR A 358 26.46 12.29 3.09
CA THR A 358 27.75 12.39 2.39
C THR A 358 28.89 12.79 3.31
N ASP A 359 28.60 12.98 4.60
CA ASP A 359 29.64 13.17 5.60
C ASP A 359 30.50 11.89 5.78
N PRO A 360 31.74 12.01 6.28
CA PRO A 360 32.65 10.87 6.43
C PRO A 360 32.07 9.73 7.28
N GLY A 361 31.27 10.04 8.31
CA GLY A 361 30.65 9.03 9.18
C GLY A 361 29.56 8.24 8.44
N ALA A 362 28.65 8.90 7.75
CA ALA A 362 27.61 8.27 6.94
C ALA A 362 28.23 7.41 5.82
N THR A 363 29.29 7.90 5.17
CA THR A 363 30.01 7.14 4.13
C THR A 363 30.63 5.87 4.70
N ALA A 364 31.37 5.95 5.82
CA ALA A 364 31.97 4.80 6.47
C ALA A 364 30.93 3.80 6.95
N LEU A 365 29.79 4.27 7.51
CA LEU A 365 28.69 3.41 7.94
C LEU A 365 28.04 2.68 6.75
N ARG A 366 27.81 3.38 5.63
CA ARG A 366 27.27 2.80 4.40
C ARG A 366 28.19 1.73 3.81
N GLU A 367 29.51 1.96 3.81
CA GLU A 367 30.51 0.97 3.36
C GLU A 367 30.50 -0.26 4.25
N LEU A 368 30.47 -0.09 5.57
CA LEU A 368 30.38 -1.18 6.53
C LEU A 368 29.09 -1.97 6.33
N PHE A 369 27.95 -1.29 6.23
CA PHE A 369 26.66 -1.92 6.04
C PHE A 369 26.58 -2.67 4.69
N SER A 370 27.17 -2.10 3.63
CA SER A 370 27.28 -2.76 2.34
C SER A 370 28.04 -4.11 2.44
N LYS A 371 29.13 -4.14 3.23
CA LYS A 371 29.86 -5.42 3.49
C LYS A 371 29.04 -6.41 4.32
N LEU A 372 28.26 -5.92 5.28
CA LEU A 372 27.35 -6.78 6.05
C LEU A 372 26.25 -7.39 5.16
N MET A 373 25.77 -6.64 4.18
CA MET A 373 24.78 -7.13 3.21
C MET A 373 25.35 -8.14 2.19
N ASP A 374 26.66 -8.43 2.20
CA ASP A 374 27.23 -9.55 1.47
C ASP A 374 26.96 -10.90 2.15
N PHE A 375 26.58 -10.89 3.44
CA PHE A 375 26.07 -12.09 4.12
C PHE A 375 24.61 -12.33 3.71
N GLU A 376 24.32 -13.58 3.29
CA GLU A 376 22.98 -13.97 2.80
C GLU A 376 21.87 -13.67 3.80
N GLU A 377 22.07 -13.94 5.09
CA GLU A 377 21.09 -13.69 6.14
C GLU A 377 20.77 -12.20 6.29
N VAL A 378 21.77 -11.35 6.21
CA VAL A 378 21.59 -9.88 6.31
C VAL A 378 20.87 -9.36 5.07
N ASN A 379 21.29 -9.78 3.88
CA ASN A 379 20.63 -9.39 2.63
C ASN A 379 19.18 -9.85 2.60
N ARG A 380 18.89 -11.10 3.00
CA ARG A 380 17.54 -11.64 3.10
C ARG A 380 16.67 -10.86 4.08
N TYR A 381 17.20 -10.55 5.28
CA TYR A 381 16.48 -9.75 6.27
C TYR A 381 16.12 -8.35 5.72
N VAL A 382 17.09 -7.66 5.13
CA VAL A 382 16.87 -6.30 4.59
C VAL A 382 15.93 -6.33 3.40
N THR A 383 16.08 -7.29 2.49
CA THR A 383 15.21 -7.45 1.32
C THR A 383 13.79 -7.82 1.75
N GLY A 384 13.61 -8.73 2.70
CA GLY A 384 12.32 -9.09 3.27
C GLY A 384 11.60 -7.88 3.87
N MET A 385 12.33 -7.07 4.64
CA MET A 385 11.81 -5.86 5.25
C MET A 385 11.36 -4.81 4.22
N ILE A 386 12.16 -4.57 3.16
CA ILE A 386 11.84 -3.57 2.11
C ILE A 386 10.68 -4.05 1.24
N THR A 387 10.65 -5.34 0.93
CA THR A 387 9.61 -5.92 0.06
C THR A 387 8.34 -6.31 0.82
N ALA A 388 8.38 -6.24 2.15
CA ALA A 388 7.29 -6.59 3.07
C ALA A 388 6.84 -8.07 3.01
N VAL A 389 7.68 -8.97 2.47
CA VAL A 389 7.39 -10.42 2.49
C VAL A 389 7.65 -11.04 3.87
N ASP A 390 8.37 -10.35 4.75
CA ASP A 390 8.65 -10.74 6.13
C ASP A 390 7.56 -10.29 7.14
N VAL A 391 6.50 -9.62 6.68
CA VAL A 391 5.44 -9.13 7.56
C VAL A 391 4.71 -10.30 8.20
N ARG A 392 4.71 -10.29 9.54
CA ARG A 392 3.96 -11.23 10.38
C ARG A 392 3.05 -10.45 11.32
N TYR A 393 1.79 -10.85 11.40
CA TYR A 393 0.85 -10.32 12.37
C TYR A 393 0.84 -11.19 13.64
N ASP A 394 0.60 -10.56 14.77
CA ASP A 394 0.48 -11.27 16.04
C ASP A 394 -0.94 -11.87 16.19
N PHE A 395 -1.06 -13.16 15.94
CA PHE A 395 -2.31 -13.92 16.14
C PHE A 395 -2.30 -14.77 17.40
N GLY A 396 -1.29 -14.58 18.27
CA GLY A 396 -1.07 -15.34 19.47
C GLY A 396 -0.08 -16.51 19.27
N GLU A 397 -0.02 -17.38 20.29
CA GLU A 397 0.85 -18.56 20.25
C GLU A 397 0.28 -19.65 19.34
N GLY A 398 1.15 -20.40 18.66
CA GLY A 398 0.75 -21.48 17.76
C GLY A 398 1.84 -21.91 16.80
N HIS A 399 1.44 -22.46 15.66
CA HIS A 399 2.35 -22.94 14.62
C HIS A 399 3.24 -21.81 14.06
N GLU A 400 4.45 -22.12 13.62
CA GLU A 400 5.39 -21.12 13.10
C GLU A 400 4.87 -20.31 11.90
N LEU A 401 3.96 -20.85 11.11
CA LEU A 401 3.30 -20.14 10.01
C LEU A 401 2.22 -19.15 10.46
N LEU A 402 1.73 -19.24 11.70
CA LEU A 402 0.63 -18.42 12.18
C LEU A 402 0.97 -16.92 12.08
N GLY A 403 0.08 -16.15 11.47
CA GLY A 403 0.24 -14.71 11.25
C GLY A 403 1.17 -14.34 10.09
N LEU A 404 1.91 -15.27 9.50
CA LEU A 404 2.65 -15.03 8.26
C LEU A 404 1.69 -15.02 7.06
N ARG A 405 2.06 -14.29 6.01
CA ARG A 405 1.42 -14.50 4.71
C ARG A 405 1.83 -15.87 4.16
N MET A 406 0.90 -16.58 3.55
CA MET A 406 1.24 -17.79 2.80
C MET A 406 1.83 -17.37 1.44
N ARG A 407 2.99 -17.94 1.06
CA ARG A 407 3.50 -17.81 -0.30
C ARG A 407 2.64 -18.61 -1.27
N ASP A 408 2.70 -18.28 -2.55
CA ASP A 408 2.11 -19.14 -3.57
C ASP A 408 2.82 -20.50 -3.60
N VAL A 409 2.06 -21.56 -3.74
CA VAL A 409 2.55 -22.93 -3.82
C VAL A 409 1.83 -23.68 -4.92
N GLU A 410 2.55 -24.63 -5.54
CA GLU A 410 1.93 -25.53 -6.51
C GLU A 410 1.07 -26.58 -5.80
N LEU A 411 -0.14 -26.73 -6.27
CA LEU A 411 -1.08 -27.79 -5.89
C LEU A 411 -1.22 -28.79 -7.05
N LYS A 412 -1.86 -29.92 -6.85
CA LYS A 412 -2.02 -30.91 -7.94
C LYS A 412 -2.91 -30.38 -9.08
N GLN A 413 -3.87 -29.51 -8.78
CA GLN A 413 -4.87 -29.08 -9.75
C GLN A 413 -4.71 -27.61 -10.16
N SER A 414 -4.04 -26.76 -9.35
CA SER A 414 -3.93 -25.32 -9.55
C SER A 414 -2.74 -24.76 -8.74
N ARG A 415 -2.57 -23.44 -8.73
CA ARG A 415 -1.74 -22.74 -7.76
C ARG A 415 -2.61 -22.17 -6.63
N LEU A 416 -2.05 -22.03 -5.44
CA LEU A 416 -2.76 -21.51 -4.28
C LEU A 416 -3.36 -20.12 -4.53
N TYR A 417 -2.61 -19.22 -5.16
CA TYR A 417 -3.07 -17.84 -5.39
C TYR A 417 -4.21 -17.74 -6.43
N GLU A 418 -4.31 -18.69 -7.36
CA GLU A 418 -5.45 -18.77 -8.29
C GLU A 418 -6.78 -18.99 -7.54
N LEU A 419 -6.74 -19.71 -6.43
CA LEU A 419 -7.90 -19.98 -5.58
C LEU A 419 -8.32 -18.76 -4.72
N MET A 420 -7.51 -17.69 -4.70
CA MET A 420 -7.74 -16.51 -3.86
C MET A 420 -8.29 -15.31 -4.64
N HIS A 421 -8.57 -15.45 -5.93
CA HIS A 421 -9.00 -14.35 -6.79
C HIS A 421 -10.32 -13.70 -6.36
N GLU A 422 -11.20 -14.47 -5.73
CA GLU A 422 -12.52 -14.01 -5.25
C GLU A 422 -12.46 -13.29 -3.89
N GLY A 423 -11.29 -13.20 -3.26
CA GLY A 423 -11.09 -12.47 -1.99
C GLY A 423 -11.71 -13.12 -0.77
N ARG A 424 -12.04 -14.42 -0.82
CA ARG A 424 -12.64 -15.18 0.28
C ARG A 424 -11.57 -15.80 1.18
N GLY A 425 -11.95 -16.21 2.39
CA GLY A 425 -11.12 -17.12 3.20
C GLY A 425 -10.90 -18.44 2.46
N LEU A 426 -9.81 -19.12 2.73
CA LEU A 426 -9.48 -20.40 2.10
C LEU A 426 -9.01 -21.42 3.14
N LEU A 427 -9.67 -22.57 3.19
CA LEU A 427 -9.15 -23.77 3.88
C LEU A 427 -8.54 -24.69 2.83
N LEU A 428 -7.21 -24.81 2.82
CA LEU A 428 -6.53 -25.87 2.09
C LEU A 428 -6.39 -27.07 3.03
N ASP A 429 -7.10 -28.15 2.71
CA ASP A 429 -7.16 -29.39 3.49
C ASP A 429 -6.47 -30.54 2.72
N GLN A 430 -5.23 -30.84 3.08
CA GLN A 430 -4.47 -31.92 2.45
C GLN A 430 -4.92 -33.32 2.94
N THR A 431 -5.76 -33.37 3.98
CA THR A 431 -6.25 -34.64 4.56
C THR A 431 -7.59 -35.06 4.02
N GLY A 432 -8.40 -34.12 3.52
CA GLY A 432 -9.80 -34.33 3.09
C GLY A 432 -10.75 -34.71 4.22
N ARG A 433 -10.41 -34.36 5.48
CA ARG A 433 -11.17 -34.76 6.68
C ARG A 433 -11.84 -33.61 7.40
N LEU A 434 -11.55 -32.37 7.00
CA LEU A 434 -12.05 -31.18 7.66
C LEU A 434 -13.35 -30.67 7.02
N SER A 435 -14.05 -29.79 7.72
CA SER A 435 -15.28 -29.15 7.23
C SER A 435 -15.41 -27.74 7.79
N VAL A 436 -15.83 -26.83 6.91
CA VAL A 436 -16.21 -25.45 7.24
C VAL A 436 -17.64 -25.15 6.77
N ALA A 437 -18.52 -26.15 6.75
CA ALA A 437 -19.86 -26.04 6.15
C ALA A 437 -20.67 -24.85 6.67
N GLY A 438 -20.56 -24.51 7.98
CA GLY A 438 -21.22 -23.33 8.56
C GLY A 438 -20.68 -21.97 8.08
N TRP A 439 -19.59 -21.93 7.33
CA TRP A 439 -18.94 -20.72 6.80
C TRP A 439 -18.71 -20.79 5.28
N ALA A 440 -19.40 -21.70 4.58
CA ALA A 440 -19.23 -21.88 3.13
C ALA A 440 -19.56 -20.63 2.30
N ASP A 441 -20.31 -19.69 2.85
CA ASP A 441 -20.57 -18.36 2.28
C ASP A 441 -19.36 -17.42 2.31
N ARG A 442 -18.33 -17.70 3.15
CA ARG A 442 -17.15 -16.83 3.42
C ARG A 442 -15.82 -17.52 3.21
N ILE A 443 -15.79 -18.86 3.22
CA ILE A 443 -14.57 -19.67 3.15
C ILE A 443 -14.73 -20.71 2.06
N ASP A 444 -13.77 -20.74 1.15
CA ASP A 444 -13.63 -21.80 0.16
C ASP A 444 -12.87 -22.97 0.79
N HIS A 445 -13.45 -24.18 0.72
CA HIS A 445 -12.81 -25.39 1.19
C HIS A 445 -12.26 -26.17 0.00
N VAL A 446 -10.93 -26.28 -0.06
CA VAL A 446 -10.20 -26.95 -1.14
C VAL A 446 -9.47 -28.15 -0.58
N VAL A 447 -9.84 -29.34 -1.09
CA VAL A 447 -9.15 -30.59 -0.79
C VAL A 447 -8.14 -30.86 -1.90
N ASP A 448 -6.90 -30.51 -1.65
CA ASP A 448 -5.77 -30.71 -2.57
C ASP A 448 -4.47 -30.86 -1.77
N VAL A 449 -3.38 -31.21 -2.41
CA VAL A 449 -2.08 -31.42 -1.77
C VAL A 449 -0.99 -30.64 -2.49
N SER A 450 0.00 -30.21 -1.72
CA SER A 450 1.22 -29.57 -2.21
C SER A 450 2.45 -30.31 -1.65
N GLU A 451 3.41 -30.61 -2.50
CA GLU A 451 4.72 -31.14 -2.07
C GLU A 451 5.59 -30.08 -1.37
N GLU A 452 5.17 -28.81 -1.46
CA GLU A 452 5.89 -27.67 -0.88
C GLU A 452 5.42 -27.30 0.54
N LEU A 453 4.34 -27.93 1.04
CA LEU A 453 3.74 -27.66 2.35
C LEU A 453 3.77 -28.91 3.23
N ASP A 454 4.56 -28.84 4.30
CA ASP A 454 4.63 -29.90 5.31
C ASP A 454 3.66 -29.63 6.49
N VAL A 455 2.37 -29.42 6.15
CA VAL A 455 1.29 -29.23 7.14
C VAL A 455 0.03 -29.93 6.67
N PRO A 456 -0.77 -30.52 7.57
CA PRO A 456 -1.98 -31.29 7.18
C PRO A 456 -3.08 -30.41 6.60
N ALA A 457 -3.27 -29.22 7.13
CA ALA A 457 -4.17 -28.21 6.58
C ALA A 457 -3.79 -26.80 7.05
N VAL A 458 -4.22 -25.78 6.27
CA VAL A 458 -4.03 -24.38 6.58
C VAL A 458 -5.28 -23.59 6.29
N LEU A 459 -5.69 -22.72 7.23
CA LEU A 459 -6.74 -21.74 7.03
C LEU A 459 -6.11 -20.38 6.73
N LEU A 460 -6.48 -19.80 5.60
CA LEU A 460 -6.05 -18.47 5.17
C LEU A 460 -7.17 -17.46 5.30
N ARG A 461 -6.85 -16.27 5.78
CA ARG A 461 -7.71 -15.10 5.68
C ARG A 461 -7.77 -14.60 4.23
N PRO A 462 -8.78 -13.78 3.86
CA PRO A 462 -8.88 -13.19 2.51
C PRO A 462 -7.64 -12.40 2.06
N ASP A 463 -6.83 -11.89 2.99
CA ASP A 463 -5.56 -11.20 2.74
C ASP A 463 -4.33 -12.14 2.70
N GLY A 464 -4.56 -13.45 2.66
CA GLY A 464 -3.52 -14.47 2.50
C GLY A 464 -2.70 -14.76 3.77
N HIS A 465 -3.06 -14.22 4.93
CA HIS A 465 -2.37 -14.53 6.17
C HIS A 465 -2.91 -15.81 6.81
N VAL A 466 -1.99 -16.62 7.32
CA VAL A 466 -2.30 -17.91 7.97
C VAL A 466 -3.00 -17.66 9.29
N ALA A 467 -4.26 -18.06 9.37
CA ALA A 467 -5.12 -17.92 10.53
C ALA A 467 -5.12 -19.14 11.43
N TRP A 468 -4.82 -20.31 10.88
CA TRP A 468 -4.74 -21.58 11.60
C TRP A 468 -3.98 -22.63 10.79
N VAL A 469 -3.33 -23.58 11.50
CA VAL A 469 -2.64 -24.75 10.94
C VAL A 469 -2.94 -25.95 11.83
N GLY A 470 -3.37 -27.07 11.25
CA GLY A 470 -3.64 -28.27 12.03
C GLY A 470 -4.41 -29.33 11.24
N GLU A 471 -4.90 -30.37 11.95
CA GLU A 471 -5.73 -31.43 11.41
C GLU A 471 -6.94 -31.77 12.29
N ASP A 472 -7.08 -31.08 13.43
CA ASP A 472 -8.17 -31.32 14.36
C ASP A 472 -9.40 -30.44 14.01
N GLN A 473 -10.52 -31.09 13.75
CA GLN A 473 -11.79 -30.43 13.39
C GLN A 473 -12.32 -29.51 14.48
N GLN A 474 -12.19 -29.88 15.77
CA GLN A 474 -12.73 -29.07 16.87
C GLN A 474 -11.85 -27.85 17.12
N ASP A 475 -10.55 -27.99 16.96
CA ASP A 475 -9.63 -26.85 17.02
C ASP A 475 -9.89 -25.87 15.89
N LEU A 476 -10.04 -26.33 14.64
CA LEU A 476 -10.44 -25.48 13.51
C LEU A 476 -11.74 -24.72 13.81
N LEU A 477 -12.78 -25.41 14.28
CA LEU A 477 -14.08 -24.80 14.59
C LEU A 477 -13.98 -23.76 15.72
N SER A 478 -13.01 -23.88 16.62
CA SER A 478 -12.75 -22.91 17.68
C SER A 478 -12.14 -21.60 17.16
N GLN A 479 -11.39 -21.64 16.05
CA GLN A 479 -10.69 -20.50 15.46
C GLN A 479 -11.53 -19.74 14.41
N LEU A 480 -12.46 -20.43 13.72
CA LEU A 480 -13.29 -19.82 12.67
C LEU A 480 -14.07 -18.58 13.16
N PRO A 481 -14.73 -18.58 14.33
CA PRO A 481 -15.47 -17.40 14.79
C PRO A 481 -14.59 -16.16 15.02
N LYS A 482 -13.32 -16.32 15.32
CA LYS A 482 -12.37 -15.21 15.54
C LYS A 482 -12.20 -14.32 14.31
N TRP A 483 -12.26 -14.91 13.13
CA TRP A 483 -12.00 -14.22 11.86
C TRP A 483 -13.22 -14.10 10.96
N PHE A 484 -14.12 -15.08 11.01
CA PHE A 484 -15.23 -15.22 10.08
C PHE A 484 -16.62 -15.12 10.76
N GLY A 485 -16.66 -14.77 12.06
CA GLY A 485 -17.90 -14.62 12.82
C GLY A 485 -18.65 -15.93 13.05
N SER A 486 -19.89 -15.83 13.50
CA SER A 486 -20.72 -17.00 13.78
C SER A 486 -21.06 -17.79 12.51
N PRO A 487 -21.22 -19.13 12.62
CA PRO A 487 -21.65 -19.94 11.48
C PRO A 487 -23.02 -19.50 10.99
N HIS A 488 -23.23 -19.63 9.68
CA HIS A 488 -24.57 -19.50 9.11
C HIS A 488 -25.40 -20.71 9.57
N HIS A 489 -26.45 -20.49 10.35
CA HIS A 489 -27.44 -21.52 10.58
C HIS A 489 -28.31 -21.60 9.33
N GLU A 490 -28.19 -22.67 8.53
CA GLU A 490 -29.27 -23.00 7.63
C GLU A 490 -30.54 -23.10 8.50
N ALA A 491 -31.51 -22.24 8.22
CA ALA A 491 -32.80 -22.39 8.84
C ALA A 491 -33.29 -23.79 8.41
N ALA A 492 -33.42 -24.67 9.40
CA ALA A 492 -33.96 -26.00 9.19
C ALA A 492 -35.33 -25.81 8.49
N VAL A 493 -35.40 -26.26 7.23
CA VAL A 493 -36.62 -26.30 6.42
C VAL A 493 -37.52 -27.44 6.91
#